data_109b07b0d324e377e5e35b90b71e9234
#
_entry.id   109b07b0d324e377e5e35b90b71e9234
#
_cell.length_a   1.000
_cell.length_b   1.000
_cell.length_c   1.000
_cell.angle_alpha   90.00
_cell.angle_beta   90.00
_cell.angle_gamma   90.00
#
_symmetry.space_group_name_H-M   'P 1'
#
loop_
_entity.id
_entity.type
_entity.pdbx_description
1 polymer ?
#
loop_
_entity_poly.entity_id
_entity_poly.type
_entity_poly.pdbx_seq_one_letter_code
_entity_poly.pdbx_strand_id
1 'polypeptide(L)'
;MAEFLMKPRVDYAFKEIMMDEKARIGFLSAMLKLKPEEIKETRMLNTNLRKQSEKEKLGILDVRILMNDNTEIDIEIQLAAMNIWADRALFYLAKMYTEQISAGEDYNAFKKCVSISILDFKLFEHDPEFYSCFHIWEDSRHFLYTDKMEFHVLELPKLPKELKKDSSDIELWGKFISAERKEEFDMLAEKNAYIGSAYQCLQVISQDEEKRLEYEAREKAIRDYNQIMLEAEQRGEARGEARGEARGEARGEARGRAVERIESIRILIADNIEEGVPGEKTIAKLQKHYHLTGDEAKQYYEKFS
;
A
#
# COMPACT_ATOMS: atom_id res chain seq x y z
N MET A 1 26.37 -26.27 -11.60
CA MET A 1 25.00 -25.74 -11.40
C MET A 1 25.10 -24.61 -10.39
N ALA A 2 24.44 -23.47 -10.60
CA ALA A 2 24.43 -22.43 -9.57
C ALA A 2 23.73 -22.97 -8.32
N GLU A 3 24.34 -22.74 -7.17
CA GLU A 3 23.80 -23.14 -5.87
C GLU A 3 22.50 -22.37 -5.63
N PHE A 4 21.43 -23.06 -5.21
CA PHE A 4 20.15 -22.42 -4.91
C PHE A 4 20.29 -21.59 -3.62
N LEU A 5 19.88 -20.34 -3.68
CA LEU A 5 19.74 -19.44 -2.53
C LEU A 5 18.33 -18.90 -2.44
N MET A 6 17.73 -18.99 -1.27
CA MET A 6 16.46 -18.33 -0.98
C MET A 6 16.60 -16.81 -1.10
N LYS A 7 15.53 -16.11 -1.42
CA LYS A 7 15.52 -14.63 -1.48
C LYS A 7 15.14 -14.07 -0.12
N PRO A 8 15.99 -13.24 0.50
CA PRO A 8 15.70 -12.68 1.84
C PRO A 8 14.43 -11.85 1.90
N ARG A 9 13.97 -11.28 0.78
CA ARG A 9 12.70 -10.52 0.70
C ARG A 9 11.45 -11.37 0.85
N VAL A 10 11.53 -12.69 0.76
CA VAL A 10 10.41 -13.59 1.07
C VAL A 10 10.31 -13.72 2.60
N ASP A 11 9.15 -13.42 3.15
CA ASP A 11 8.88 -13.37 4.60
C ASP A 11 9.38 -14.60 5.36
N TYR A 12 9.22 -15.80 4.78
CA TYR A 12 9.75 -17.05 5.33
C TYR A 12 11.28 -17.00 5.50
N ALA A 13 12.01 -16.66 4.44
CA ALA A 13 13.49 -16.61 4.50
C ALA A 13 13.98 -15.53 5.46
N PHE A 14 13.33 -14.35 5.45
CA PHE A 14 13.66 -13.28 6.39
C PHE A 14 13.43 -13.68 7.85
N LYS A 15 12.31 -14.31 8.15
CA LYS A 15 12.00 -14.82 9.48
C LYS A 15 13.07 -15.80 9.97
N GLU A 16 13.47 -16.74 9.12
CA GLU A 16 14.55 -17.68 9.43
C GLU A 16 15.90 -16.99 9.67
N ILE A 17 16.25 -15.97 8.88
CA ILE A 17 17.44 -15.16 9.09
C ILE A 17 17.36 -14.43 10.45
N MET A 18 16.20 -13.91 10.82
CA MET A 18 15.99 -13.23 12.11
C MET A 18 16.04 -14.18 13.32
N MET A 19 16.04 -15.50 13.13
CA MET A 19 16.32 -16.47 14.20
C MET A 19 17.81 -16.45 14.60
N ASP A 20 18.73 -16.08 13.70
CA ASP A 20 20.12 -15.83 14.03
C ASP A 20 20.26 -14.53 14.84
N GLU A 21 20.79 -14.66 16.07
CA GLU A 21 20.86 -13.53 17.01
C GLU A 21 21.78 -12.42 16.50
N LYS A 22 22.91 -12.78 15.90
CA LYS A 22 23.87 -11.79 15.38
C LYS A 22 23.28 -11.03 14.19
N ALA A 23 22.65 -11.71 13.25
CA ALA A 23 21.95 -11.08 12.13
C ALA A 23 20.84 -10.14 12.64
N ARG A 24 20.04 -10.61 13.59
CA ARG A 24 18.95 -9.85 14.21
C ARG A 24 19.44 -8.58 14.91
N ILE A 25 20.50 -8.67 15.71
CA ILE A 25 21.12 -7.51 16.38
C ILE A 25 21.60 -6.50 15.33
N GLY A 26 22.29 -6.95 14.28
CA GLY A 26 22.78 -6.06 13.23
C GLY A 26 21.67 -5.36 12.47
N PHE A 27 20.59 -6.07 12.12
CA PHE A 27 19.43 -5.49 11.48
C PHE A 27 18.73 -4.45 12.37
N LEU A 28 18.47 -4.78 13.63
CA LEU A 28 17.84 -3.86 14.58
C LEU A 28 18.71 -2.64 14.86
N SER A 29 20.03 -2.84 15.02
CA SER A 29 20.99 -1.75 15.17
C SER A 29 20.91 -0.75 14.01
N ALA A 30 20.87 -1.24 12.77
CA ALA A 30 20.74 -0.41 11.59
C ALA A 30 19.40 0.34 11.57
N MET A 31 18.28 -0.37 11.73
CA MET A 31 16.93 0.22 11.62
C MET A 31 16.64 1.23 12.73
N LEU A 32 17.02 0.93 13.97
CA LEU A 32 16.74 1.77 15.14
C LEU A 32 17.85 2.83 15.39
N LYS A 33 18.91 2.81 14.58
CA LYS A 33 20.09 3.68 14.76
C LYS A 33 20.72 3.58 16.15
N LEU A 34 20.71 2.36 16.71
CA LEU A 34 21.35 2.02 17.96
C LEU A 34 22.74 1.40 17.71
N LYS A 35 23.63 1.49 18.68
CA LYS A 35 24.86 0.71 18.63
C LYS A 35 24.56 -0.75 18.96
N PRO A 36 25.23 -1.73 18.31
CA PRO A 36 25.00 -3.15 18.61
C PRO A 36 25.14 -3.50 20.09
N GLU A 37 26.05 -2.84 20.81
CA GLU A 37 26.31 -3.05 22.23
C GLU A 37 25.14 -2.58 23.13
N GLU A 38 24.29 -1.72 22.65
CA GLU A 38 23.08 -1.26 23.36
C GLU A 38 21.97 -2.31 23.29
N ILE A 39 22.03 -3.23 22.30
CA ILE A 39 21.11 -4.34 22.13
C ILE A 39 21.70 -5.58 22.81
N LYS A 40 21.49 -5.68 24.13
CA LYS A 40 22.12 -6.74 24.96
C LYS A 40 21.45 -8.10 24.80
N GLU A 41 20.15 -8.12 24.59
CA GLU A 41 19.32 -9.33 24.47
C GLU A 41 18.13 -9.05 23.58
N THR A 42 17.81 -10.02 22.74
CA THR A 42 16.60 -10.01 21.92
C THR A 42 15.92 -11.36 21.99
N ARG A 43 14.59 -11.35 22.14
CA ARG A 43 13.79 -12.58 22.21
C ARG A 43 12.68 -12.57 21.16
N MET A 44 12.63 -13.63 20.36
CA MET A 44 11.50 -13.85 19.45
C MET A 44 10.22 -14.14 20.24
N LEU A 45 9.14 -13.47 19.90
CA LEU A 45 7.82 -13.65 20.49
C LEU A 45 6.87 -14.37 19.53
N ASN A 46 5.75 -14.84 20.08
CA ASN A 46 4.66 -15.36 19.25
C ASN A 46 4.09 -14.25 18.38
N THR A 47 3.98 -14.52 17.08
CA THR A 47 3.51 -13.58 16.07
C THR A 47 1.97 -13.40 16.05
N ASN A 48 1.21 -14.28 16.70
CA ASN A 48 -0.24 -14.15 16.82
C ASN A 48 -0.61 -13.11 17.88
N LEU A 49 -1.26 -12.02 17.48
CA LEU A 49 -1.84 -11.04 18.40
C LEU A 49 -3.15 -11.58 18.98
N ARG A 50 -3.38 -11.33 20.28
CA ARG A 50 -4.56 -11.84 20.99
C ARG A 50 -5.85 -11.22 20.44
N LYS A 51 -6.88 -12.05 20.28
CA LYS A 51 -8.25 -11.57 20.06
C LYS A 51 -8.92 -11.32 21.40
N GLN A 52 -9.53 -10.16 21.58
CA GLN A 52 -10.36 -9.86 22.74
C GLN A 52 -11.81 -10.36 22.56
N SER A 53 -12.23 -10.59 21.30
CA SER A 53 -13.51 -11.18 20.96
C SER A 53 -13.44 -12.00 19.68
N GLU A 54 -14.39 -12.92 19.45
CA GLU A 54 -14.47 -13.73 18.22
C GLU A 54 -14.65 -12.89 16.95
N LYS A 55 -15.27 -11.72 17.07
CA LYS A 55 -15.51 -10.80 15.94
C LYS A 55 -14.31 -9.93 15.58
N GLU A 56 -13.30 -9.93 16.43
CA GLU A 56 -12.12 -9.10 16.21
C GLU A 56 -11.23 -9.67 15.11
N LYS A 57 -10.65 -8.79 14.29
CA LYS A 57 -9.71 -9.18 13.24
C LYS A 57 -8.46 -9.80 13.87
N LEU A 58 -8.08 -11.00 13.43
CA LEU A 58 -6.83 -11.63 13.84
C LEU A 58 -5.65 -10.83 13.27
N GLY A 59 -4.74 -10.40 14.13
CA GLY A 59 -3.43 -9.87 13.73
C GLY A 59 -2.41 -11.01 13.75
N ILE A 60 -1.72 -11.23 12.64
CA ILE A 60 -0.58 -12.14 12.55
C ILE A 60 0.57 -11.31 12.00
N LEU A 61 1.66 -11.25 12.77
CA LEU A 61 2.88 -10.54 12.42
C LEU A 61 3.87 -11.49 11.74
N ASP A 62 4.74 -10.97 10.89
CA ASP A 62 5.79 -11.78 10.27
C ASP A 62 6.89 -12.11 11.30
N VAL A 63 7.42 -11.09 11.96
CA VAL A 63 8.45 -11.24 13.01
C VAL A 63 8.13 -10.34 14.18
N ARG A 64 8.06 -10.88 15.41
CA ARG A 64 7.86 -10.12 16.64
C ARG A 64 9.01 -10.34 17.61
N ILE A 65 9.62 -9.25 18.07
CA ILE A 65 10.82 -9.25 18.90
C ILE A 65 10.59 -8.44 20.16
N LEU A 66 11.11 -8.93 21.30
CA LEU A 66 11.23 -8.18 22.53
C LEU A 66 12.70 -7.87 22.79
N MET A 67 13.02 -6.61 23.03
CA MET A 67 14.36 -6.16 23.42
C MET A 67 14.57 -6.17 24.94
N ASN A 68 15.82 -6.02 25.36
CA ASN A 68 16.23 -5.99 26.78
C ASN A 68 15.61 -4.87 27.62
N ASP A 69 15.16 -3.77 27.01
CA ASP A 69 14.44 -2.67 27.64
C ASP A 69 12.91 -2.84 27.62
N ASN A 70 12.45 -4.02 27.21
CA ASN A 70 11.06 -4.37 26.95
C ASN A 70 10.40 -3.58 25.79
N THR A 71 11.17 -2.99 24.88
CA THR A 71 10.64 -2.50 23.60
C THR A 71 10.16 -3.69 22.77
N GLU A 72 8.92 -3.65 22.32
CA GLU A 72 8.36 -4.62 21.37
C GLU A 72 8.51 -4.12 19.94
N ILE A 73 8.97 -4.99 19.06
CA ILE A 73 9.21 -4.67 17.65
C ILE A 73 8.45 -5.66 16.78
N ASP A 74 7.69 -5.12 15.85
CA ASP A 74 7.08 -5.82 14.73
C ASP A 74 7.87 -5.53 13.46
N ILE A 75 8.21 -6.57 12.69
CA ILE A 75 8.86 -6.41 11.38
C ILE A 75 8.01 -7.14 10.34
N GLU A 76 7.53 -6.39 9.36
CA GLU A 76 6.69 -6.88 8.27
C GLU A 76 7.39 -6.70 6.93
N ILE A 77 7.39 -7.75 6.09
CA ILE A 77 7.84 -7.66 4.69
C ILE A 77 6.63 -7.77 3.78
N GLN A 78 6.45 -6.78 2.90
CA GLN A 78 5.33 -6.74 1.98
C GLN A 78 5.82 -6.58 0.54
N LEU A 79 5.56 -7.60 -0.30
CA LEU A 79 5.99 -7.63 -1.71
C LEU A 79 4.98 -7.01 -2.67
N ALA A 80 3.69 -7.08 -2.35
CA ALA A 80 2.63 -6.52 -3.19
C ALA A 80 2.17 -5.16 -2.68
N ALA A 81 2.00 -4.19 -3.58
CA ALA A 81 1.49 -2.87 -3.23
C ALA A 81 0.11 -2.96 -2.57
N MET A 82 -0.06 -2.24 -1.46
CA MET A 82 -1.31 -2.15 -0.71
C MET A 82 -1.58 -0.70 -0.35
N ASN A 83 -2.64 -0.12 -0.91
CA ASN A 83 -3.05 1.27 -0.62
C ASN A 83 -3.43 1.50 0.85
N ILE A 84 -3.72 0.43 1.59
CA ILE A 84 -4.10 0.46 3.01
C ILE A 84 -2.95 0.08 3.94
N TRP A 85 -1.69 0.11 3.45
CA TRP A 85 -0.55 -0.36 4.25
C TRP A 85 -0.35 0.44 5.53
N ALA A 86 -0.45 1.77 5.47
CA ALA A 86 -0.30 2.64 6.64
C ALA A 86 -1.34 2.33 7.73
N ASP A 87 -2.61 2.11 7.33
CA ASP A 87 -3.69 1.73 8.26
C ASP A 87 -3.43 0.35 8.89
N ARG A 88 -2.88 -0.59 8.11
CA ARG A 88 -2.53 -1.93 8.59
C ARG A 88 -1.39 -1.89 9.60
N ALA A 89 -0.32 -1.17 9.31
CA ALA A 89 0.83 -1.01 10.21
C ALA A 89 0.39 -0.32 11.51
N LEU A 90 -0.43 0.74 11.41
CA LEU A 90 -1.00 1.42 12.58
C LEU A 90 -1.87 0.48 13.42
N PHE A 91 -2.73 -0.34 12.79
CA PHE A 91 -3.56 -1.31 13.50
C PHE A 91 -2.72 -2.32 14.28
N TYR A 92 -1.66 -2.88 13.68
CA TYR A 92 -0.80 -3.86 14.35
C TYR A 92 -0.02 -3.23 15.51
N LEU A 93 0.57 -2.05 15.29
CA LEU A 93 1.29 -1.33 16.34
C LEU A 93 0.37 -0.98 17.53
N ALA A 94 -0.84 -0.44 17.24
CA ALA A 94 -1.81 -0.11 18.28
C ALA A 94 -2.25 -1.36 19.06
N LYS A 95 -2.41 -2.50 18.37
CA LYS A 95 -2.79 -3.76 19.00
C LYS A 95 -1.69 -4.30 19.89
N MET A 96 -0.43 -4.31 19.44
CA MET A 96 0.72 -4.66 20.28
C MET A 96 0.80 -3.76 21.52
N TYR A 97 0.59 -2.45 21.32
CA TYR A 97 0.65 -1.50 22.42
C TYR A 97 -0.43 -1.76 23.47
N THR A 98 -1.67 -2.00 23.04
CA THR A 98 -2.80 -2.24 23.97
C THR A 98 -2.77 -3.62 24.63
N GLU A 99 -2.07 -4.60 24.06
CA GLU A 99 -1.90 -5.94 24.65
C GLU A 99 -0.96 -5.97 25.86
N GLN A 100 -0.18 -4.90 26.10
CA GLN A 100 0.83 -4.87 27.16
C GLN A 100 0.23 -4.76 28.56
N ILE A 101 -0.98 -4.25 28.69
CA ILE A 101 -1.64 -4.09 30.00
C ILE A 101 -3.05 -4.69 30.00
N SER A 102 -3.47 -5.09 31.19
CA SER A 102 -4.81 -5.61 31.48
C SER A 102 -5.65 -4.58 32.27
N ALA A 103 -6.95 -4.86 32.38
CA ALA A 103 -7.84 -3.98 33.14
C ALA A 103 -7.37 -3.84 34.61
N GLY A 104 -7.19 -2.58 35.06
CA GLY A 104 -6.75 -2.23 36.41
C GLY A 104 -5.23 -2.07 36.57
N GLU A 105 -4.43 -2.30 35.52
CA GLU A 105 -3.00 -2.02 35.56
C GLU A 105 -2.71 -0.54 35.27
N ASP A 106 -1.55 -0.06 35.76
CA ASP A 106 -1.11 1.34 35.61
C ASP A 106 -0.64 1.60 34.18
N TYR A 107 -1.04 2.73 33.59
CA TYR A 107 -0.59 3.18 32.27
C TYR A 107 0.95 3.41 32.18
N ASN A 108 1.64 3.60 33.31
CA ASN A 108 3.11 3.67 33.35
C ASN A 108 3.80 2.34 32.98
N ALA A 109 3.06 1.23 32.98
CA ALA A 109 3.57 -0.08 32.58
C ALA A 109 3.84 -0.18 31.05
N PHE A 110 3.20 0.66 30.24
CA PHE A 110 3.41 0.66 28.79
C PHE A 110 4.87 0.87 28.40
N LYS A 111 5.37 -0.01 27.57
CA LYS A 111 6.68 0.06 26.94
C LYS A 111 6.56 0.52 25.50
N LYS A 112 7.68 0.91 24.90
CA LYS A 112 7.77 1.31 23.52
C LYS A 112 7.38 0.17 22.59
N CYS A 113 6.60 0.49 21.56
CA CYS A 113 6.31 -0.38 20.42
C CYS A 113 6.85 0.25 19.15
N VAL A 114 7.49 -0.57 18.32
CA VAL A 114 8.08 -0.17 17.04
C VAL A 114 7.51 -1.05 15.94
N SER A 115 7.09 -0.44 14.84
CA SER A 115 6.72 -1.15 13.61
C SER A 115 7.77 -0.86 12.55
N ILE A 116 8.34 -1.91 11.95
CA ILE A 116 9.32 -1.83 10.86
C ILE A 116 8.68 -2.47 9.62
N SER A 117 8.37 -1.64 8.62
CA SER A 117 7.82 -2.07 7.34
C SER A 117 8.90 -2.11 6.28
N ILE A 118 9.14 -3.28 5.68
CA ILE A 118 10.03 -3.47 4.53
C ILE A 118 9.15 -3.69 3.30
N LEU A 119 9.16 -2.73 2.37
CA LEU A 119 8.21 -2.67 1.26
C LEU A 119 8.93 -2.84 -0.09
N ASP A 120 8.50 -3.79 -0.91
CA ASP A 120 8.95 -3.96 -2.30
C ASP A 120 8.09 -3.11 -3.27
N PHE A 121 7.57 -1.98 -2.79
CA PHE A 121 6.84 -0.99 -3.55
C PHE A 121 7.04 0.41 -2.94
N LYS A 122 6.67 1.45 -3.70
CA LYS A 122 6.72 2.83 -3.22
C LYS A 122 5.41 3.16 -2.48
N LEU A 123 5.51 3.47 -1.18
CA LEU A 123 4.40 3.95 -0.36
C LEU A 123 4.26 5.48 -0.45
N PHE A 124 5.40 6.18 -0.45
CA PHE A 124 5.47 7.65 -0.53
C PHE A 124 6.00 8.06 -1.90
N GLU A 125 5.13 8.11 -2.91
CA GLU A 125 5.54 8.34 -4.31
C GLU A 125 6.25 9.67 -4.54
N HIS A 126 5.94 10.70 -3.75
CA HIS A 126 6.49 12.05 -3.88
C HIS A 126 7.81 12.27 -3.12
N ASP A 127 8.21 11.31 -2.28
CA ASP A 127 9.43 11.37 -1.51
C ASP A 127 10.51 10.46 -2.16
N PRO A 128 11.71 10.95 -2.48
CA PRO A 128 12.78 10.14 -3.06
C PRO A 128 13.50 9.25 -2.05
N GLU A 129 13.37 9.53 -0.74
CA GLU A 129 14.09 8.83 0.31
C GLU A 129 13.61 7.38 0.45
N PHE A 130 14.56 6.45 0.58
CA PHE A 130 14.28 5.02 0.71
C PHE A 130 13.90 4.61 2.13
N TYR A 131 14.15 5.44 3.12
CA TYR A 131 13.90 5.16 4.52
C TYR A 131 13.26 6.35 5.21
N SER A 132 12.18 6.08 5.95
CA SER A 132 11.47 7.06 6.76
C SER A 132 11.24 6.54 8.18
N CYS A 133 11.32 7.44 9.15
CA CYS A 133 11.04 7.17 10.56
C CYS A 133 10.00 8.18 11.06
N PHE A 134 8.92 7.69 11.66
CA PHE A 134 7.81 8.51 12.12
C PHE A 134 7.59 8.36 13.61
N HIS A 135 7.30 9.49 14.25
CA HIS A 135 6.94 9.61 15.66
C HIS A 135 5.70 10.48 15.80
N ILE A 136 5.12 10.52 16.99
CA ILE A 136 3.98 11.41 17.29
C ILE A 136 4.51 12.76 17.75
N TRP A 137 4.36 13.77 16.89
CA TRP A 137 4.84 15.13 17.11
C TRP A 137 3.71 16.14 17.20
N GLU A 138 3.99 17.27 17.82
CA GLU A 138 3.16 18.46 17.72
C GLU A 138 3.47 19.19 16.41
N ASP A 139 2.43 19.52 15.62
CA ASP A 139 2.56 19.91 14.21
C ASP A 139 3.22 21.27 13.96
N SER A 140 3.02 22.23 14.87
CA SER A 140 3.44 23.63 14.65
C SER A 140 4.81 23.93 15.23
N ARG A 141 5.12 23.39 16.39
CA ARG A 141 6.35 23.67 17.15
C ARG A 141 7.36 22.52 17.12
N HIS A 142 6.96 21.37 16.54
CA HIS A 142 7.79 20.21 16.30
C HIS A 142 8.49 19.64 17.57
N PHE A 143 7.73 19.42 18.63
CA PHE A 143 8.22 18.67 19.80
C PHE A 143 7.52 17.31 19.90
N LEU A 144 8.26 16.33 20.43
CA LEU A 144 7.81 14.97 20.59
C LEU A 144 6.70 14.90 21.64
N TYR A 145 5.52 14.35 21.28
CA TYR A 145 4.43 14.11 22.21
C TYR A 145 4.70 12.89 23.09
N THR A 146 5.14 11.79 22.48
CA THR A 146 5.52 10.54 23.15
C THR A 146 6.50 9.75 22.30
N ASP A 147 7.39 9.01 22.93
CA ASP A 147 8.34 8.08 22.31
C ASP A 147 7.83 6.62 22.30
N LYS A 148 6.59 6.38 22.75
CA LYS A 148 6.03 5.04 22.94
C LYS A 148 5.66 4.33 21.63
N MET A 149 5.45 5.07 20.55
CA MET A 149 5.10 4.54 19.24
C MET A 149 6.04 5.09 18.17
N GLU A 150 6.59 4.18 17.35
CA GLU A 150 7.54 4.53 16.30
C GLU A 150 7.30 3.64 15.07
N PHE A 151 7.34 4.24 13.87
CA PHE A 151 7.22 3.53 12.61
C PHE A 151 8.46 3.74 11.77
N HIS A 152 9.01 2.66 11.25
CA HIS A 152 10.08 2.67 10.26
C HIS A 152 9.55 2.10 8.95
N VAL A 153 9.84 2.78 7.86
CA VAL A 153 9.46 2.34 6.51
C VAL A 153 10.71 2.30 5.64
N LEU A 154 11.04 1.12 5.13
CA LEU A 154 12.12 0.89 4.18
C LEU A 154 11.51 0.50 2.83
N GLU A 155 11.63 1.39 1.84
CA GLU A 155 11.08 1.20 0.49
C GLU A 155 12.18 0.72 -0.45
N LEU A 156 12.26 -0.59 -0.67
CA LEU A 156 13.33 -1.25 -1.44
C LEU A 156 13.48 -0.69 -2.88
N PRO A 157 12.41 -0.34 -3.62
CA PRO A 157 12.56 0.21 -4.96
C PRO A 157 13.22 1.59 -5.05
N LYS A 158 13.35 2.30 -3.91
CA LYS A 158 14.01 3.61 -3.85
C LYS A 158 15.50 3.51 -3.50
N LEU A 159 16.00 2.32 -3.17
CA LEU A 159 17.41 2.12 -2.85
C LEU A 159 18.29 2.53 -4.04
N PRO A 160 19.44 3.22 -3.80
CA PRO A 160 20.36 3.62 -4.85
C PRO A 160 20.84 2.39 -5.62
N LYS A 161 21.04 2.52 -6.92
CA LYS A 161 21.48 1.39 -7.78
C LYS A 161 22.84 0.85 -7.33
N GLU A 162 23.77 1.73 -6.99
CA GLU A 162 25.13 1.40 -6.60
C GLU A 162 25.41 1.83 -5.16
N LEU A 163 26.11 0.96 -4.43
CA LEU A 163 26.58 1.27 -3.08
C LEU A 163 27.79 2.19 -3.13
N LYS A 164 27.78 3.23 -2.32
CA LYS A 164 28.90 4.11 -2.08
C LYS A 164 29.81 3.55 -0.98
N LYS A 165 30.99 4.15 -0.81
CA LYS A 165 31.94 3.76 0.24
C LYS A 165 31.39 4.06 1.65
N ASP A 166 30.56 5.09 1.75
CA ASP A 166 29.91 5.61 2.97
C ASP A 166 28.43 5.27 3.07
N SER A 167 27.97 4.26 2.31
CA SER A 167 26.60 3.77 2.42
C SER A 167 26.27 3.35 3.85
N SER A 168 25.08 3.77 4.32
CA SER A 168 24.61 3.48 5.67
C SER A 168 24.30 1.99 5.88
N ASP A 169 24.30 1.52 7.12
CA ASP A 169 23.93 0.14 7.45
C ASP A 169 22.48 -0.18 7.03
N ILE A 170 21.56 0.79 7.09
CA ILE A 170 20.19 0.62 6.58
C ILE A 170 20.21 0.33 5.08
N GLU A 171 21.02 1.06 4.31
CA GLU A 171 21.16 0.86 2.88
C GLU A 171 21.77 -0.52 2.57
N LEU A 172 22.80 -0.94 3.33
CA LEU A 172 23.40 -2.26 3.18
C LEU A 172 22.41 -3.39 3.47
N TRP A 173 21.59 -3.27 4.53
CA TRP A 173 20.55 -4.23 4.85
C TRP A 173 19.43 -4.24 3.80
N GLY A 174 19.01 -3.07 3.31
CA GLY A 174 18.06 -2.99 2.22
C GLY A 174 18.55 -3.69 0.95
N LYS A 175 19.83 -3.50 0.60
CA LYS A 175 20.49 -4.20 -0.51
C LYS A 175 20.57 -5.71 -0.27
N PHE A 176 20.90 -6.16 0.95
CA PHE A 176 20.91 -7.58 1.29
C PHE A 176 19.52 -8.22 1.10
N ILE A 177 18.48 -7.55 1.57
CA ILE A 177 17.10 -8.05 1.44
C ILE A 177 16.67 -8.12 -0.04
N SER A 178 17.14 -7.18 -0.86
CA SER A 178 16.83 -7.11 -2.30
C SER A 178 17.74 -7.98 -3.17
N ALA A 179 18.82 -8.52 -2.64
CA ALA A 179 19.83 -9.27 -3.41
C ALA A 179 19.27 -10.59 -3.95
N GLU A 180 19.70 -10.94 -5.15
CA GLU A 180 19.30 -12.17 -5.83
C GLU A 180 20.50 -13.01 -6.30
N ARG A 181 21.69 -12.39 -6.41
CA ARG A 181 22.89 -13.03 -6.95
C ARG A 181 23.91 -13.23 -5.85
N LYS A 182 24.64 -14.33 -5.95
CA LYS A 182 25.69 -14.72 -4.99
C LYS A 182 26.72 -13.61 -4.78
N GLU A 183 27.18 -12.98 -5.85
CA GLU A 183 28.19 -11.93 -5.84
C GLU A 183 27.73 -10.70 -5.04
N GLU A 184 26.43 -10.42 -5.04
CA GLU A 184 25.85 -9.32 -4.25
C GLU A 184 25.91 -9.64 -2.76
N PHE A 185 25.57 -10.88 -2.39
CA PHE A 185 25.68 -11.34 -0.99
C PHE A 185 27.12 -11.37 -0.49
N ASP A 186 28.04 -11.87 -1.30
CA ASP A 186 29.48 -11.95 -0.96
C ASP A 186 30.02 -10.52 -0.69
N MET A 187 29.76 -9.58 -1.59
CA MET A 187 30.17 -8.18 -1.43
C MET A 187 29.58 -7.51 -0.17
N LEU A 188 28.31 -7.77 0.13
CA LEU A 188 27.66 -7.18 1.31
C LEU A 188 28.15 -7.78 2.61
N ALA A 189 28.42 -9.09 2.63
CA ALA A 189 29.00 -9.80 3.76
C ALA A 189 30.41 -9.31 4.11
N GLU A 190 31.22 -8.93 3.12
CA GLU A 190 32.54 -8.34 3.32
C GLU A 190 32.45 -6.93 3.96
N LYS A 191 31.40 -6.17 3.66
CA LYS A 191 31.21 -4.79 4.17
C LYS A 191 30.67 -4.74 5.60
N ASN A 192 29.86 -5.71 6.01
CA ASN A 192 29.19 -5.72 7.31
C ASN A 192 29.14 -7.13 7.88
N ALA A 193 29.78 -7.34 9.03
CA ALA A 193 29.91 -8.65 9.68
C ALA A 193 28.56 -9.23 10.18
N TYR A 194 27.55 -8.39 10.42
CA TYR A 194 26.21 -8.84 10.78
C TYR A 194 25.45 -9.35 9.54
N ILE A 195 25.62 -8.69 8.41
CA ILE A 195 25.13 -9.17 7.12
C ILE A 195 25.86 -10.47 6.73
N GLY A 196 27.16 -10.58 7.06
CA GLY A 196 27.89 -11.83 6.90
C GLY A 196 27.25 -13.01 7.66
N SER A 197 26.77 -12.78 8.90
CA SER A 197 26.03 -13.79 9.68
C SER A 197 24.68 -14.12 9.03
N ALA A 198 23.94 -13.10 8.59
CA ALA A 198 22.69 -13.27 7.88
C ALA A 198 22.85 -14.10 6.60
N TYR A 199 23.90 -13.85 5.84
CA TYR A 199 24.21 -14.61 4.63
C TYR A 199 24.60 -16.06 4.93
N GLN A 200 25.40 -16.30 5.95
CA GLN A 200 25.71 -17.67 6.38
C GLN A 200 24.43 -18.43 6.77
N CYS A 201 23.54 -17.78 7.53
CA CYS A 201 22.25 -18.36 7.87
C CYS A 201 21.44 -18.68 6.61
N LEU A 202 21.37 -17.74 5.66
CA LEU A 202 20.68 -17.92 4.38
C LEU A 202 21.22 -19.11 3.58
N GLN A 203 22.55 -19.30 3.54
CA GLN A 203 23.17 -20.44 2.88
C GLN A 203 22.76 -21.75 3.54
N VAL A 204 22.78 -21.83 4.88
CA VAL A 204 22.40 -23.02 5.63
C VAL A 204 20.93 -23.38 5.39
N ILE A 205 20.01 -22.43 5.54
CA ILE A 205 18.58 -22.71 5.35
C ILE A 205 18.23 -23.04 3.89
N SER A 206 18.98 -22.51 2.92
CA SER A 206 18.79 -22.81 1.50
C SER A 206 19.21 -24.23 1.12
N GLN A 207 20.06 -24.89 1.92
CA GLN A 207 20.50 -26.27 1.72
C GLN A 207 19.62 -27.26 2.48
N ASP A 208 18.80 -26.81 3.44
CA ASP A 208 17.87 -27.62 4.20
C ASP A 208 16.64 -27.96 3.34
N GLU A 209 16.38 -29.23 3.11
CA GLU A 209 15.32 -29.70 2.22
C GLU A 209 13.91 -29.36 2.74
N GLU A 210 13.69 -29.47 4.05
CA GLU A 210 12.40 -29.15 4.68
C GLU A 210 12.09 -27.66 4.60
N LYS A 211 13.06 -26.84 4.97
CA LYS A 211 12.97 -25.36 4.88
C LYS A 211 12.80 -24.87 3.43
N ARG A 212 13.44 -25.57 2.50
CA ARG A 212 13.28 -25.27 1.08
C ARG A 212 11.87 -25.53 0.59
N LEU A 213 11.25 -26.62 0.99
CA LEU A 213 9.86 -26.95 0.63
C LEU A 213 8.88 -25.88 1.20
N GLU A 214 9.07 -25.45 2.44
CA GLU A 214 8.25 -24.39 3.04
C GLU A 214 8.44 -23.04 2.29
N TYR A 215 9.68 -22.68 1.97
CA TYR A 215 9.99 -21.50 1.19
C TYR A 215 9.32 -21.55 -0.20
N GLU A 216 9.46 -22.65 -0.95
CA GLU A 216 8.87 -22.84 -2.28
C GLU A 216 7.33 -22.75 -2.22
N ALA A 217 6.71 -23.32 -1.18
CA ALA A 217 5.26 -23.21 -0.95
C ALA A 217 4.84 -21.74 -0.71
N ARG A 218 5.62 -21.02 0.10
CA ARG A 218 5.36 -19.60 0.36
C ARG A 218 5.55 -18.73 -0.87
N GLU A 219 6.64 -18.93 -1.60
CA GLU A 219 6.92 -18.22 -2.86
C GLU A 219 5.82 -18.48 -3.91
N LYS A 220 5.32 -19.72 -3.99
CA LYS A 220 4.18 -20.05 -4.84
C LYS A 220 2.92 -19.30 -4.41
N ALA A 221 2.59 -19.28 -3.13
CA ALA A 221 1.42 -18.57 -2.62
C ALA A 221 1.47 -17.07 -2.94
N ILE A 222 2.66 -16.45 -2.86
CA ILE A 222 2.86 -15.05 -3.23
C ILE A 222 2.62 -14.84 -4.74
N ARG A 223 3.15 -15.71 -5.59
CA ARG A 223 2.93 -15.64 -7.05
C ARG A 223 1.46 -15.79 -7.40
N ASP A 224 0.78 -16.78 -6.82
CA ASP A 224 -0.64 -17.04 -7.06
C ASP A 224 -1.49 -15.83 -6.63
N TYR A 225 -1.19 -15.23 -5.46
CA TYR A 225 -1.86 -14.03 -5.00
C TYR A 225 -1.67 -12.83 -5.94
N ASN A 226 -0.42 -12.58 -6.38
CA ASN A 226 -0.12 -11.49 -7.31
C ASN A 226 -0.84 -11.68 -8.65
N GLN A 227 -0.93 -12.91 -9.16
CA GLN A 227 -1.67 -13.23 -10.37
C GLN A 227 -3.17 -12.93 -10.22
N ILE A 228 -3.78 -13.34 -9.11
CA ILE A 228 -5.20 -13.07 -8.81
C ILE A 228 -5.46 -11.56 -8.74
N MET A 229 -4.57 -10.80 -8.11
CA MET A 229 -4.69 -9.34 -8.00
C MET A 229 -4.61 -8.66 -9.36
N LEU A 230 -3.65 -9.05 -10.21
CA LEU A 230 -3.49 -8.54 -11.57
C LEU A 230 -4.75 -8.81 -12.43
N GLU A 231 -5.29 -10.01 -12.35
CA GLU A 231 -6.53 -10.36 -13.08
C GLU A 231 -7.76 -9.59 -12.55
N ALA A 232 -7.80 -9.31 -11.24
CA ALA A 232 -8.87 -8.51 -10.65
C ALA A 232 -8.80 -7.04 -11.12
N GLU A 233 -7.60 -6.48 -11.21
CA GLU A 233 -7.34 -5.13 -11.72
C GLU A 233 -7.76 -5.01 -13.20
N GLN A 234 -7.29 -5.89 -14.06
CA GLN A 234 -7.66 -5.92 -15.48
C GLN A 234 -9.17 -6.05 -15.70
N ARG A 235 -9.84 -6.89 -14.89
CA ARG A 235 -11.31 -7.00 -14.93
C ARG A 235 -11.99 -5.73 -14.44
N GLY A 236 -11.41 -5.03 -13.47
CA GLY A 236 -11.88 -3.73 -12.98
C GLY A 236 -11.80 -2.65 -14.05
N GLU A 237 -10.66 -2.54 -14.72
CA GLU A 237 -10.42 -1.60 -15.83
C GLU A 237 -11.38 -1.84 -17.00
N ALA A 238 -11.48 -3.07 -17.48
CA ALA A 238 -12.39 -3.42 -18.58
C ALA A 238 -13.86 -3.10 -18.26
N ARG A 239 -14.30 -3.32 -17.01
CA ARG A 239 -15.65 -2.92 -16.58
C ARG A 239 -15.80 -1.40 -16.49
N GLY A 240 -14.74 -0.70 -16.09
CA GLY A 240 -14.71 0.78 -16.05
C GLY A 240 -14.85 1.39 -17.44
N GLU A 241 -14.07 0.90 -18.39
CA GLU A 241 -14.12 1.31 -19.80
C GLU A 241 -15.51 1.07 -20.42
N ALA A 242 -16.03 -0.16 -20.33
CA ALA A 242 -17.35 -0.50 -20.87
C ALA A 242 -18.48 0.38 -20.27
N ARG A 243 -18.41 0.70 -18.98
CA ARG A 243 -19.37 1.63 -18.34
C ARG A 243 -19.17 3.06 -18.81
N GLY A 244 -17.92 3.48 -19.05
CA GLY A 244 -17.58 4.81 -19.58
C GLY A 244 -18.12 5.00 -20.98
N GLU A 245 -17.90 4.04 -21.88
CA GLU A 245 -18.42 4.03 -23.24
C GLU A 245 -19.95 4.07 -23.28
N ALA A 246 -20.62 3.17 -22.57
CA ALA A 246 -22.09 3.14 -22.53
C ALA A 246 -22.71 4.45 -22.02
N ARG A 247 -22.07 5.08 -20.99
CA ARG A 247 -22.51 6.40 -20.51
C ARG A 247 -22.23 7.50 -21.52
N GLY A 248 -21.09 7.43 -22.23
CA GLY A 248 -20.72 8.36 -23.29
C GLY A 248 -21.73 8.33 -24.45
N GLU A 249 -22.04 7.14 -24.96
CA GLU A 249 -23.01 6.90 -26.01
C GLU A 249 -24.40 7.41 -25.60
N ALA A 250 -24.90 7.00 -24.44
CA ALA A 250 -26.23 7.43 -23.96
C ALA A 250 -26.33 8.97 -23.81
N ARG A 251 -25.26 9.63 -23.34
CA ARG A 251 -25.21 11.11 -23.27
C ARG A 251 -25.11 11.74 -24.66
N GLY A 252 -24.34 11.17 -25.56
CA GLY A 252 -24.19 11.61 -26.94
C GLY A 252 -25.55 11.56 -27.68
N GLU A 253 -26.24 10.42 -27.61
CA GLU A 253 -27.54 10.24 -28.19
C GLU A 253 -28.62 11.20 -27.61
N ALA A 254 -28.64 11.35 -26.26
CA ALA A 254 -29.58 12.26 -25.62
C ALA A 254 -29.32 13.72 -26.06
N ARG A 255 -28.07 14.11 -26.21
CA ARG A 255 -27.66 15.44 -26.66
C ARG A 255 -28.03 15.65 -28.15
N GLY A 256 -27.73 14.64 -28.98
CA GLY A 256 -28.10 14.65 -30.41
C GLY A 256 -29.61 14.83 -30.59
N ARG A 257 -30.42 14.00 -29.93
CA ARG A 257 -31.91 14.10 -29.97
C ARG A 257 -32.43 15.46 -29.48
N ALA A 258 -31.79 16.05 -28.45
CA ALA A 258 -32.18 17.37 -27.95
C ALA A 258 -31.87 18.48 -28.97
N VAL A 259 -30.73 18.44 -29.64
CA VAL A 259 -30.34 19.39 -30.70
C VAL A 259 -31.28 19.25 -31.89
N GLU A 260 -31.54 18.05 -32.37
CA GLU A 260 -32.44 17.75 -33.50
C GLU A 260 -33.84 18.23 -33.20
N ARG A 261 -34.33 18.01 -31.98
CA ARG A 261 -35.67 18.51 -31.55
C ARG A 261 -35.73 20.02 -31.58
N ILE A 262 -34.72 20.75 -31.10
CA ILE A 262 -34.67 22.21 -31.11
C ILE A 262 -34.65 22.74 -32.54
N GLU A 263 -33.84 22.11 -33.41
CA GLU A 263 -33.75 22.52 -34.82
C GLU A 263 -35.09 22.28 -35.56
N SER A 264 -35.74 21.13 -35.31
CA SER A 264 -37.07 20.85 -35.88
C SER A 264 -38.14 21.86 -35.41
N ILE A 265 -38.09 22.29 -34.14
CA ILE A 265 -38.96 23.35 -33.61
C ILE A 265 -38.67 24.67 -34.32
N ARG A 266 -37.40 25.02 -34.51
CA ARG A 266 -36.97 26.23 -35.19
C ARG A 266 -37.46 26.30 -36.63
N ILE A 267 -37.31 25.21 -37.39
CA ILE A 267 -37.78 25.08 -38.76
C ILE A 267 -39.29 25.26 -38.82
N LEU A 268 -40.04 24.57 -37.98
CA LEU A 268 -41.50 24.70 -37.95
C LEU A 268 -41.98 26.13 -37.67
N ILE A 269 -41.30 26.87 -36.79
CA ILE A 269 -41.62 28.28 -36.50
C ILE A 269 -41.31 29.13 -37.72
N ALA A 270 -40.15 28.98 -38.34
CA ALA A 270 -39.74 29.74 -39.52
C ALA A 270 -40.71 29.53 -40.68
N ASP A 271 -41.06 28.29 -41.01
CA ASP A 271 -41.98 27.93 -42.07
C ASP A 271 -43.39 28.55 -41.84
N ASN A 272 -43.90 28.47 -40.59
CA ASN A 272 -45.21 29.06 -40.27
C ASN A 272 -45.21 30.61 -40.35
N ILE A 273 -44.06 31.24 -40.02
CA ILE A 273 -43.95 32.73 -40.20
C ILE A 273 -43.91 33.09 -41.66
N GLU A 274 -43.18 32.37 -42.50
CA GLU A 274 -43.11 32.59 -43.96
C GLU A 274 -44.47 32.39 -44.64
N GLU A 275 -45.22 31.38 -44.16
CA GLU A 275 -46.58 31.13 -44.61
C GLU A 275 -47.67 32.10 -44.05
N GLY A 276 -47.27 33.03 -43.17
CA GLY A 276 -48.17 34.01 -42.57
C GLY A 276 -49.18 33.42 -41.56
N VAL A 277 -48.86 32.28 -40.96
CA VAL A 277 -49.68 31.60 -39.93
C VAL A 277 -49.63 32.40 -38.61
N PRO A 278 -50.78 32.73 -37.99
CA PRO A 278 -50.84 33.48 -36.76
C PRO A 278 -50.05 32.77 -35.62
N GLY A 279 -49.35 33.55 -34.80
CA GLY A 279 -48.49 33.01 -33.71
C GLY A 279 -49.21 32.06 -32.74
N GLU A 280 -50.50 32.36 -32.39
CA GLU A 280 -51.28 31.45 -31.54
C GLU A 280 -51.51 30.07 -32.17
N LYS A 281 -51.67 30.00 -33.48
CA LYS A 281 -51.81 28.72 -34.21
C LYS A 281 -50.41 27.98 -34.27
N THR A 282 -49.34 28.71 -34.42
CA THR A 282 -48.01 28.15 -34.41
C THR A 282 -47.67 27.54 -33.01
N ILE A 283 -47.98 28.26 -31.94
CA ILE A 283 -47.86 27.76 -30.56
C ILE A 283 -48.68 26.50 -30.33
N ALA A 284 -49.95 26.48 -30.82
CA ALA A 284 -50.82 25.28 -30.72
C ALA A 284 -50.22 24.07 -31.50
N LYS A 285 -49.58 24.29 -32.66
CA LYS A 285 -48.88 23.23 -33.41
C LYS A 285 -47.68 22.72 -32.64
N LEU A 286 -46.89 23.60 -32.01
CA LEU A 286 -45.73 23.21 -31.18
C LEU A 286 -46.15 22.33 -29.99
N GLN A 287 -47.21 22.72 -29.29
CA GLN A 287 -47.78 21.89 -28.20
C GLN A 287 -48.20 20.50 -28.70
N LYS A 288 -48.89 20.44 -29.83
CA LYS A 288 -49.41 19.19 -30.39
C LYS A 288 -48.30 18.25 -30.89
N HIS A 289 -47.31 18.76 -31.64
CA HIS A 289 -46.32 17.94 -32.33
C HIS A 289 -45.10 17.61 -31.46
N TYR A 290 -44.76 18.50 -30.55
CA TYR A 290 -43.57 18.31 -29.69
C TYR A 290 -43.91 18.04 -28.21
N HIS A 291 -45.23 17.92 -27.89
CA HIS A 291 -45.72 17.68 -26.53
C HIS A 291 -45.18 18.72 -25.52
N LEU A 292 -45.10 19.99 -25.94
CA LEU A 292 -44.67 21.09 -25.09
C LEU A 292 -45.84 21.63 -24.26
N THR A 293 -45.51 22.14 -23.07
CA THR A 293 -46.47 22.95 -22.30
C THR A 293 -46.72 24.29 -23.01
N GLY A 294 -47.80 24.99 -22.64
CA GLY A 294 -48.13 26.31 -23.23
C GLY A 294 -46.97 27.31 -23.07
N ASP A 295 -46.35 27.32 -21.88
CA ASP A 295 -45.27 28.23 -21.59
C ASP A 295 -43.99 27.89 -22.37
N GLU A 296 -43.63 26.60 -22.47
CA GLU A 296 -42.49 26.16 -23.27
C GLU A 296 -42.66 26.49 -24.77
N ALA A 297 -43.82 26.21 -25.31
CA ALA A 297 -44.13 26.50 -26.72
C ALA A 297 -44.06 28.00 -27.01
N LYS A 298 -44.54 28.85 -26.09
CA LYS A 298 -44.45 30.30 -26.18
C LYS A 298 -43.01 30.80 -26.11
N GLN A 299 -42.20 30.26 -25.19
CA GLN A 299 -40.77 30.59 -25.09
C GLN A 299 -40.00 30.24 -26.37
N TYR A 300 -40.27 29.04 -26.96
CA TYR A 300 -39.65 28.68 -28.23
C TYR A 300 -40.09 29.57 -29.37
N TYR A 301 -41.36 29.95 -29.43
CA TYR A 301 -41.87 30.87 -30.44
C TYR A 301 -41.19 32.25 -30.31
N GLU A 302 -41.15 32.84 -29.12
CA GLU A 302 -40.46 34.13 -28.85
C GLU A 302 -38.98 34.11 -29.15
N LYS A 303 -38.33 32.96 -28.99
CA LYS A 303 -36.88 32.80 -29.23
C LYS A 303 -36.52 32.70 -30.70
N PHE A 304 -37.43 32.16 -31.54
CA PHE A 304 -37.13 31.84 -32.95
C PHE A 304 -38.00 32.63 -33.98
N SER A 305 -38.93 33.44 -33.51
CA SER A 305 -39.64 34.44 -34.34
C SER A 305 -38.85 35.75 -34.38
#